data_724189b4e0f789987383208eb33154de
#
_entry.id   724189b4e0f789987383208eb33154de
#
_cell.length_a   1.000
_cell.length_b   1.000
_cell.length_c   1.000
_cell.angle_alpha   90.00
_cell.angle_beta   90.00
_cell.angle_gamma   90.00
#
_symmetry.space_group_name_H-M   'P 1'
#
loop_
_entity.id
_entity.type
_entity.pdbx_description
1 polymer ?
#
loop_
_entity_poly.entity_id
_entity_poly.type
_entity_poly.pdbx_seq_one_letter_code
_entity_poly.pdbx_strand_id
1 'polypeptide(L)'
;MDKERTGMLLLSKEDIKSVITMKDMIEADKQAFKMVVDGTVDTPLRTVINGKYDGAFLFMPAYAPELDAAAMKVINIFPHNIDNNLMTSPAQTMLIDGKTGYVIAMLDGTYVTQLRTGASSGAAFDLLGKKECKKGAMIGTGGQAAAQLEAMLAARKLEEVKIFDLNEERCKAFAEEMQKEQAKYGATIIPAKDSDDCIEDADLIITVTPSPKPVFFG
;
A
#
# COMPACT_ATOMS: atom_id res chain seq x y z
N MET A 1 -12.33 -15.05 -36.66
CA MET A 1 -12.58 -14.70 -35.24
C MET A 1 -11.87 -15.75 -34.40
N ASP A 2 -10.70 -15.40 -33.91
CA ASP A 2 -9.87 -16.31 -33.11
C ASP A 2 -10.55 -16.64 -31.77
N LYS A 3 -10.86 -17.91 -31.58
CA LYS A 3 -11.47 -18.45 -30.34
C LYS A 3 -10.48 -18.55 -29.16
N GLU A 4 -9.26 -18.05 -29.29
CA GLU A 4 -8.16 -18.30 -28.34
C GLU A 4 -7.93 -17.20 -27.28
N ARG A 5 -8.77 -16.18 -27.16
CA ARG A 5 -8.54 -15.05 -26.22
C ARG A 5 -9.60 -14.87 -25.13
N THR A 6 -10.15 -15.94 -24.61
CA THR A 6 -11.07 -15.84 -23.45
C THR A 6 -10.45 -16.34 -22.14
N GLY A 7 -9.12 -16.46 -22.08
CA GLY A 7 -8.42 -16.82 -20.85
C GLY A 7 -8.27 -15.63 -19.92
N MET A 8 -8.87 -15.69 -18.73
CA MET A 8 -8.63 -14.73 -17.64
C MET A 8 -7.41 -15.17 -16.82
N LEU A 9 -6.48 -14.27 -16.54
CA LEU A 9 -5.36 -14.51 -15.65
C LEU A 9 -5.82 -14.45 -14.19
N LEU A 10 -5.36 -15.38 -13.36
CA LEU A 10 -5.50 -15.33 -11.91
C LEU A 10 -4.12 -15.10 -11.33
N LEU A 11 -3.91 -13.93 -10.70
CA LEU A 11 -2.60 -13.50 -10.20
C LEU A 11 -2.61 -13.47 -8.67
N SER A 12 -1.83 -14.35 -8.08
CA SER A 12 -1.56 -14.38 -6.65
C SER A 12 -0.65 -13.23 -6.21
N LYS A 13 -0.51 -13.05 -4.90
CA LYS A 13 0.47 -12.14 -4.31
C LYS A 13 1.90 -12.44 -4.80
N GLU A 14 2.25 -13.71 -4.90
CA GLU A 14 3.57 -14.18 -5.33
C GLU A 14 3.81 -13.86 -6.81
N ASP A 15 2.81 -14.04 -7.67
CA ASP A 15 2.90 -13.68 -9.08
C ASP A 15 3.13 -12.16 -9.23
N ILE A 16 2.36 -11.35 -8.51
CA ILE A 16 2.50 -9.89 -8.54
C ILE A 16 3.89 -9.45 -8.03
N LYS A 17 4.36 -10.02 -6.91
CA LYS A 17 5.70 -9.75 -6.36
C LYS A 17 6.84 -10.08 -7.34
N SER A 18 6.64 -11.07 -8.19
CA SER A 18 7.67 -11.52 -9.13
C SER A 18 7.90 -10.56 -10.30
N VAL A 19 6.91 -9.70 -10.61
CA VAL A 19 6.92 -8.85 -11.82
C VAL A 19 6.86 -7.36 -11.56
N ILE A 20 6.48 -6.92 -10.34
CA ILE A 20 6.35 -5.51 -9.97
C ILE A 20 7.21 -5.20 -8.76
N THR A 21 8.01 -4.13 -8.84
CA THR A 21 8.75 -3.58 -7.71
C THR A 21 8.00 -2.40 -7.08
N MET A 22 8.39 -2.03 -5.84
CA MET A 22 7.86 -0.82 -5.20
C MET A 22 8.16 0.45 -6.02
N LYS A 23 9.32 0.51 -6.71
CA LYS A 23 9.66 1.65 -7.58
C LYS A 23 8.70 1.76 -8.76
N ASP A 24 8.39 0.65 -9.40
CA ASP A 24 7.42 0.63 -10.53
C ASP A 24 6.05 1.11 -10.05
N MET A 25 5.63 0.68 -8.85
CA MET A 25 4.35 1.12 -8.30
C MET A 25 4.35 2.60 -7.91
N ILE A 26 5.45 3.14 -7.39
CA ILE A 26 5.59 4.59 -7.12
C ILE A 26 5.41 5.39 -8.41
N GLU A 27 6.02 4.98 -9.51
CA GLU A 27 5.87 5.65 -10.80
C GLU A 27 4.44 5.50 -11.35
N ALA A 28 3.82 4.34 -11.20
CA ALA A 28 2.42 4.12 -11.57
C ALA A 28 1.46 5.03 -10.78
N ASP A 29 1.67 5.17 -9.46
CA ASP A 29 0.87 6.06 -8.63
C ASP A 29 1.03 7.53 -9.02
N LYS A 30 2.26 7.99 -9.32
CA LYS A 30 2.49 9.35 -9.83
C LYS A 30 1.71 9.61 -11.12
N GLN A 31 1.72 8.64 -12.05
CA GLN A 31 0.93 8.73 -13.29
C GLN A 31 -0.57 8.76 -12.99
N ALA A 32 -1.05 7.90 -12.09
CA ALA A 32 -2.46 7.86 -11.70
C ALA A 32 -2.91 9.20 -11.07
N PHE A 33 -2.12 9.78 -10.16
CA PHE A 33 -2.41 11.11 -9.61
C PHE A 33 -2.46 12.18 -10.68
N LYS A 34 -1.53 12.15 -11.65
CA LYS A 34 -1.54 13.08 -12.77
C LYS A 34 -2.81 12.93 -13.61
N MET A 35 -3.20 11.70 -13.96
CA MET A 35 -4.44 11.42 -14.71
C MET A 35 -5.69 11.94 -13.99
N VAL A 36 -5.75 11.80 -12.65
CA VAL A 36 -6.86 12.36 -11.84
C VAL A 36 -6.89 13.88 -11.92
N VAL A 37 -5.75 14.55 -11.80
CA VAL A 37 -5.65 16.02 -11.87
C VAL A 37 -5.99 16.55 -13.27
N ASP A 38 -5.52 15.85 -14.30
CA ASP A 38 -5.78 16.19 -15.71
C ASP A 38 -7.23 15.88 -16.14
N GLY A 39 -8.01 15.14 -15.30
CA GLY A 39 -9.38 14.73 -15.61
C GLY A 39 -9.47 13.68 -16.73
N THR A 40 -8.41 12.90 -16.94
CA THR A 40 -8.34 11.88 -18.01
C THR A 40 -8.69 10.46 -17.50
N VAL A 41 -9.14 10.34 -16.27
CA VAL A 41 -9.59 9.09 -15.66
C VAL A 41 -10.92 9.29 -14.96
N ASP A 42 -11.83 8.32 -15.08
CA ASP A 42 -13.11 8.31 -14.36
C ASP A 42 -12.98 7.41 -13.13
N THR A 43 -13.07 8.02 -11.94
CA THR A 43 -12.96 7.35 -10.64
C THR A 43 -14.12 7.76 -9.74
N PRO A 44 -15.31 7.21 -9.93
CA PRO A 44 -16.47 7.57 -9.10
C PRO A 44 -16.24 7.18 -7.64
N LEU A 45 -16.95 7.85 -6.74
CA LEU A 45 -16.93 7.51 -5.32
C LEU A 45 -17.30 6.05 -5.12
N ARG A 46 -16.58 5.39 -4.21
CA ARG A 46 -16.86 4.00 -3.85
C ARG A 46 -18.29 3.81 -3.38
N THR A 47 -18.91 2.73 -3.81
CA THR A 47 -20.17 2.26 -3.24
C THR A 47 -19.89 1.44 -1.99
N VAL A 48 -20.58 1.76 -0.90
CA VAL A 48 -20.47 1.04 0.37
C VAL A 48 -21.79 0.37 0.68
N ILE A 49 -21.76 -0.91 0.95
CA ILE A 49 -22.91 -1.70 1.40
C ILE A 49 -22.58 -2.24 2.78
N ASN A 50 -23.34 -1.80 3.79
CA ASN A 50 -23.18 -2.33 5.14
C ASN A 50 -23.82 -3.71 5.23
N GLY A 51 -23.06 -4.67 5.73
CA GLY A 51 -23.47 -6.04 5.94
C GLY A 51 -23.82 -6.32 7.40
N LYS A 52 -24.09 -7.59 7.70
CA LYS A 52 -24.14 -8.10 9.08
C LYS A 52 -22.73 -8.19 9.67
N TYR A 53 -22.61 -8.46 10.95
CA TYR A 53 -21.37 -8.70 11.68
C TYR A 53 -20.40 -7.50 11.65
N ASP A 54 -20.95 -6.28 11.70
CA ASP A 54 -20.21 -5.01 11.57
C ASP A 54 -19.33 -4.94 10.32
N GLY A 55 -19.70 -5.74 9.30
CA GLY A 55 -18.98 -5.82 8.04
C GLY A 55 -19.44 -4.77 7.04
N ALA A 56 -18.55 -4.40 6.11
CA ALA A 56 -18.87 -3.54 4.99
C ALA A 56 -18.22 -4.06 3.70
N PHE A 57 -18.97 -3.96 2.60
CA PHE A 57 -18.50 -4.28 1.24
C PHE A 57 -18.29 -2.98 0.49
N LEU A 58 -17.11 -2.76 -0.06
CA LEU A 58 -16.74 -1.55 -0.78
C LEU A 58 -16.38 -1.88 -2.23
N PHE A 59 -17.05 -1.24 -3.17
CA PHE A 59 -16.86 -1.39 -4.61
C PHE A 59 -16.20 -0.12 -5.15
N MET A 60 -15.05 -0.25 -5.78
CA MET A 60 -14.21 0.86 -6.21
C MET A 60 -13.87 0.70 -7.70
N PRO A 61 -14.74 1.19 -8.60
CA PRO A 61 -14.48 1.17 -10.03
C PRO A 61 -13.54 2.30 -10.46
N ALA A 62 -12.86 2.08 -11.59
CA ALA A 62 -12.10 3.10 -12.31
C ALA A 62 -12.07 2.78 -13.79
N TYR A 63 -12.02 3.83 -14.64
CA TYR A 63 -11.81 3.69 -16.08
C TYR A 63 -10.76 4.71 -16.54
N ALA A 64 -9.75 4.20 -17.23
CA ALA A 64 -8.65 4.99 -17.80
C ALA A 64 -8.66 4.86 -19.33
N PRO A 65 -9.30 5.79 -20.06
CA PRO A 65 -9.42 5.74 -21.53
C PRO A 65 -8.07 5.63 -22.23
N GLU A 66 -7.07 6.38 -21.78
CA GLU A 66 -5.73 6.39 -22.39
C GLU A 66 -5.00 5.05 -22.28
N LEU A 67 -5.38 4.23 -21.31
CA LEU A 67 -4.82 2.89 -21.10
C LEU A 67 -5.69 1.79 -21.72
N ASP A 68 -6.83 2.13 -22.34
CA ASP A 68 -7.86 1.17 -22.78
C ASP A 68 -8.19 0.16 -21.67
N ALA A 69 -8.31 0.62 -20.42
CA ALA A 69 -8.46 -0.24 -19.27
C ALA A 69 -9.52 0.26 -18.29
N ALA A 70 -10.35 -0.65 -17.81
CA ALA A 70 -11.17 -0.43 -16.63
C ALA A 70 -10.78 -1.40 -15.51
N ALA A 71 -11.05 -1.04 -14.28
CA ALA A 71 -10.80 -1.89 -13.13
C ALA A 71 -11.92 -1.80 -12.10
N MET A 72 -12.10 -2.88 -11.34
CA MET A 72 -12.97 -2.91 -10.17
C MET A 72 -12.22 -3.56 -9.02
N LYS A 73 -12.01 -2.80 -7.94
CA LYS A 73 -11.56 -3.37 -6.68
C LYS A 73 -12.77 -3.57 -5.76
N VAL A 74 -12.91 -4.80 -5.27
CA VAL A 74 -13.83 -5.14 -4.18
C VAL A 74 -12.98 -5.33 -2.95
N ILE A 75 -13.15 -4.49 -1.93
CA ILE A 75 -12.48 -4.61 -0.64
C ILE A 75 -13.53 -4.63 0.46
N ASN A 76 -13.40 -5.56 1.37
CA ASN A 76 -14.36 -5.74 2.44
C ASN A 76 -13.71 -5.39 3.78
N ILE A 77 -14.49 -4.86 4.71
CA ILE A 77 -14.02 -4.53 6.06
C ILE A 77 -14.83 -5.38 7.04
N PHE A 78 -14.17 -6.29 7.72
CA PHE A 78 -14.74 -7.19 8.72
C PHE A 78 -13.86 -7.17 9.96
N PRO A 79 -14.09 -6.26 10.91
CA PRO A 79 -13.22 -6.05 12.07
C PRO A 79 -13.00 -7.30 12.91
N HIS A 80 -14.05 -8.11 13.08
CA HIS A 80 -14.02 -9.35 13.88
C HIS A 80 -13.30 -10.53 13.21
N ASN A 81 -12.83 -10.39 11.99
CA ASN A 81 -12.00 -11.42 11.36
C ASN A 81 -10.72 -11.69 12.15
N ILE A 82 -10.21 -10.69 12.86
CA ILE A 82 -9.00 -10.83 13.68
C ILE A 82 -9.18 -11.90 14.79
N ASP A 83 -10.38 -12.06 15.30
CA ASP A 83 -10.69 -13.04 16.36
C ASP A 83 -10.54 -14.49 15.86
N ASN A 84 -10.55 -14.66 14.52
CA ASN A 84 -10.41 -15.95 13.85
C ASN A 84 -9.10 -16.08 13.06
N ASN A 85 -8.11 -15.21 13.29
CA ASN A 85 -6.86 -15.12 12.55
C ASN A 85 -7.06 -14.91 11.04
N LEU A 86 -8.13 -14.22 10.64
CA LEU A 86 -8.40 -13.84 9.26
C LEU A 86 -8.07 -12.37 9.01
N MET A 87 -7.82 -12.02 7.77
CA MET A 87 -7.60 -10.63 7.37
C MET A 87 -8.87 -9.80 7.58
N THR A 88 -8.71 -8.64 8.20
CA THR A 88 -9.82 -7.70 8.43
C THR A 88 -10.26 -6.94 7.17
N SER A 89 -9.42 -6.93 6.14
CA SER A 89 -9.68 -6.18 4.90
C SER A 89 -9.29 -7.00 3.65
N PRO A 90 -9.94 -8.18 3.43
CA PRO A 90 -9.69 -8.97 2.22
C PRO A 90 -10.18 -8.22 0.98
N ALA A 91 -9.42 -8.31 -0.11
CA ALA A 91 -9.76 -7.64 -1.36
C ALA A 91 -9.42 -8.45 -2.60
N GLN A 92 -10.16 -8.20 -3.69
CA GLN A 92 -9.89 -8.67 -5.03
C GLN A 92 -9.95 -7.51 -6.02
N THR A 93 -9.11 -7.54 -7.05
CA THR A 93 -9.13 -6.53 -8.10
C THR A 93 -9.31 -7.23 -9.46
N MET A 94 -10.31 -6.77 -10.22
CA MET A 94 -10.53 -7.19 -11.62
C MET A 94 -9.94 -6.14 -12.54
N LEU A 95 -9.24 -6.60 -13.59
CA LEU A 95 -8.83 -5.79 -14.73
C LEU A 95 -9.70 -6.13 -15.93
N ILE A 96 -10.22 -5.12 -16.61
CA ILE A 96 -11.17 -5.23 -17.71
C ILE A 96 -10.55 -4.55 -18.94
N ASP A 97 -10.56 -5.23 -20.06
CA ASP A 97 -10.18 -4.65 -21.34
C ASP A 97 -11.18 -3.56 -21.76
N GLY A 98 -10.70 -2.33 -21.90
CA GLY A 98 -11.55 -1.16 -22.15
C GLY A 98 -12.16 -1.10 -23.55
N LYS A 99 -11.67 -1.93 -24.49
CA LYS A 99 -12.20 -1.99 -25.87
C LYS A 99 -13.29 -3.04 -26.01
N THR A 100 -13.18 -4.14 -25.30
CA THR A 100 -14.05 -5.31 -25.47
C THR A 100 -14.96 -5.57 -24.28
N GLY A 101 -14.64 -5.03 -23.11
CA GLY A 101 -15.38 -5.26 -21.87
C GLY A 101 -15.09 -6.64 -21.22
N TYR A 102 -14.18 -7.44 -21.76
CA TYR A 102 -13.83 -8.71 -21.15
C TYR A 102 -12.99 -8.50 -19.88
N VAL A 103 -13.28 -9.27 -18.83
CA VAL A 103 -12.38 -9.39 -17.67
C VAL A 103 -11.16 -10.18 -18.12
N ILE A 104 -9.98 -9.58 -18.07
CA ILE A 104 -8.72 -10.17 -18.54
C ILE A 104 -7.81 -10.65 -17.40
N ALA A 105 -8.00 -10.13 -16.19
CA ALA A 105 -7.28 -10.61 -15.02
C ALA A 105 -8.08 -10.41 -13.73
N MET A 106 -7.83 -11.30 -12.76
CA MET A 106 -8.15 -11.10 -11.33
C MET A 106 -6.87 -11.20 -10.52
N LEU A 107 -6.66 -10.21 -9.65
CA LEU A 107 -5.46 -10.05 -8.85
C LEU A 107 -5.78 -10.17 -7.36
N ASP A 108 -4.80 -10.63 -6.56
CA ASP A 108 -4.85 -10.46 -5.11
C ASP A 108 -4.94 -8.97 -4.76
N GLY A 109 -6.16 -8.52 -4.54
CA GLY A 109 -6.46 -7.11 -4.26
C GLY A 109 -5.97 -6.66 -2.89
N THR A 110 -5.75 -7.60 -1.95
CA THR A 110 -5.21 -7.30 -0.63
C THR A 110 -3.76 -6.84 -0.76
N TYR A 111 -2.94 -7.60 -1.46
CA TYR A 111 -1.55 -7.23 -1.71
C TYR A 111 -1.44 -5.97 -2.58
N VAL A 112 -2.21 -5.88 -3.68
CA VAL A 112 -2.26 -4.65 -4.50
C VAL A 112 -2.65 -3.43 -3.67
N THR A 113 -3.59 -3.57 -2.73
CA THR A 113 -3.98 -2.47 -1.84
C THR A 113 -2.84 -2.04 -0.91
N GLN A 114 -2.07 -2.98 -0.37
CA GLN A 114 -0.89 -2.67 0.45
C GLN A 114 0.17 -1.95 -0.39
N LEU A 115 0.50 -2.52 -1.54
CA LEU A 115 1.54 -2.03 -2.43
C LEU A 115 1.24 -0.61 -2.93
N ARG A 116 0.03 -0.36 -3.48
CA ARG A 116 -0.35 0.98 -3.99
C ARG A 116 -0.48 2.01 -2.86
N THR A 117 -0.85 1.61 -1.64
CA THR A 117 -0.96 2.54 -0.51
C THR A 117 0.44 2.96 -0.02
N GLY A 118 1.39 2.02 0.02
CA GLY A 118 2.80 2.34 0.25
C GLY A 118 3.35 3.24 -0.85
N ALA A 119 3.10 2.90 -2.11
CA ALA A 119 3.57 3.65 -3.27
C ALA A 119 3.09 5.11 -3.28
N SER A 120 1.86 5.39 -2.82
CA SER A 120 1.35 6.77 -2.68
C SER A 120 2.20 7.59 -1.72
N SER A 121 2.59 7.01 -0.58
CA SER A 121 3.53 7.65 0.35
C SER A 121 4.93 7.78 -0.25
N GLY A 122 5.39 6.75 -0.95
CA GLY A 122 6.65 6.78 -1.69
C GLY A 122 6.70 7.90 -2.74
N ALA A 123 5.61 8.11 -3.48
CA ALA A 123 5.48 9.22 -4.43
C ALA A 123 5.58 10.58 -3.71
N ALA A 124 4.91 10.73 -2.56
CA ALA A 124 5.01 11.95 -1.76
C ALA A 124 6.45 12.18 -1.25
N PHE A 125 7.11 11.15 -0.74
CA PHE A 125 8.51 11.25 -0.31
C PHE A 125 9.44 11.61 -1.47
N ASP A 126 9.21 11.03 -2.65
CA ASP A 126 10.06 11.32 -3.81
C ASP A 126 9.86 12.72 -4.38
N LEU A 127 8.64 13.23 -4.39
CA LEU A 127 8.33 14.54 -4.93
C LEU A 127 8.59 15.67 -3.94
N LEU A 128 8.33 15.48 -2.65
CA LEU A 128 8.30 16.54 -1.64
C LEU A 128 9.46 16.45 -0.64
N GLY A 129 10.01 15.25 -0.39
CA GLY A 129 11.12 15.06 0.53
C GLY A 129 12.44 15.60 -0.04
N LYS A 130 13.32 16.07 0.85
CA LYS A 130 14.69 16.44 0.47
C LYS A 130 15.40 15.26 -0.19
N LYS A 131 16.27 15.50 -1.14
CA LYS A 131 17.02 14.43 -1.83
C LYS A 131 18.06 13.76 -0.92
N GLU A 132 18.58 14.51 0.03
CA GLU A 132 19.63 14.11 0.96
C GLU A 132 19.11 13.51 2.26
N CYS A 133 17.84 13.07 2.30
CA CYS A 133 17.27 12.39 3.48
C CYS A 133 18.11 11.19 3.87
N LYS A 134 18.37 11.04 5.16
CA LYS A 134 19.17 9.98 5.75
C LYS A 134 18.42 9.16 6.79
N LYS A 135 17.50 9.78 7.49
CA LYS A 135 16.78 9.17 8.61
C LYS A 135 15.28 9.15 8.34
N GLY A 136 14.67 8.00 8.56
CA GLY A 136 13.23 7.80 8.50
C GLY A 136 12.65 7.45 9.85
N ALA A 137 11.38 7.80 10.06
CA ALA A 137 10.60 7.39 11.22
C ALA A 137 9.27 6.79 10.77
N MET A 138 8.89 5.66 11.37
CA MET A 138 7.60 5.04 11.12
C MET A 138 6.90 4.69 12.44
N ILE A 139 5.67 5.19 12.61
CA ILE A 139 4.84 4.91 13.79
C ILE A 139 3.69 4.01 13.38
N GLY A 140 3.65 2.80 13.95
CA GLY A 140 2.68 1.74 13.69
C GLY A 140 3.26 0.58 12.88
N THR A 141 2.90 -0.65 13.28
CA THR A 141 3.38 -1.91 12.69
C THR A 141 2.22 -2.81 12.23
N GLY A 142 1.10 -2.19 11.80
CA GLY A 142 -0.08 -2.88 11.31
C GLY A 142 0.06 -3.40 9.87
N GLY A 143 -1.04 -3.90 9.30
CA GLY A 143 -1.06 -4.57 8.00
C GLY A 143 -0.58 -3.75 6.79
N GLN A 144 -0.46 -2.43 6.90
CA GLN A 144 0.09 -1.56 5.85
C GLN A 144 1.58 -1.23 6.06
N ALA A 145 2.13 -1.51 7.24
CA ALA A 145 3.44 -1.00 7.66
C ALA A 145 4.59 -1.47 6.76
N ALA A 146 4.62 -2.74 6.38
CA ALA A 146 5.69 -3.29 5.54
C ALA A 146 5.78 -2.59 4.17
N ALA A 147 4.64 -2.35 3.51
CA ALA A 147 4.60 -1.66 2.22
C ALA A 147 4.96 -0.17 2.36
N GLN A 148 4.57 0.48 3.46
CA GLN A 148 4.91 1.87 3.74
C GLN A 148 6.41 2.04 3.99
N LEU A 149 7.01 1.12 4.74
CA LEU A 149 8.45 1.10 4.98
C LEU A 149 9.23 0.87 3.68
N GLU A 150 8.83 -0.14 2.89
CA GLU A 150 9.48 -0.41 1.61
C GLU A 150 9.38 0.80 0.68
N ALA A 151 8.25 1.50 0.64
CA ALA A 151 8.08 2.69 -0.18
C ALA A 151 8.98 3.86 0.26
N MET A 152 9.14 4.07 1.57
CA MET A 152 10.06 5.06 2.12
C MET A 152 11.51 4.77 1.70
N LEU A 153 11.94 3.51 1.83
CA LEU A 153 13.28 3.05 1.43
C LEU A 153 13.51 3.08 -0.08
N ALA A 154 12.46 2.81 -0.87
CA ALA A 154 12.55 2.86 -2.33
C ALA A 154 12.61 4.30 -2.86
N ALA A 155 11.96 5.24 -2.18
CA ALA A 155 11.92 6.65 -2.56
C ALA A 155 13.22 7.40 -2.21
N ARG A 156 13.89 7.03 -1.11
CA ARG A 156 15.11 7.69 -0.60
C ARG A 156 16.15 6.70 -0.11
N LYS A 157 17.42 7.02 -0.32
CA LYS A 157 18.54 6.25 0.19
C LYS A 157 18.78 6.61 1.65
N LEU A 158 17.97 6.02 2.54
CA LEU A 158 18.10 6.22 3.97
C LEU A 158 19.24 5.37 4.55
N GLU A 159 19.83 5.87 5.63
CA GLU A 159 20.86 5.17 6.41
C GLU A 159 20.24 4.46 7.61
N GLU A 160 19.18 5.04 8.19
CA GLU A 160 18.48 4.54 9.36
C GLU A 160 16.97 4.77 9.25
N VAL A 161 16.19 3.81 9.75
CA VAL A 161 14.75 3.99 9.99
C VAL A 161 14.42 3.52 11.40
N LYS A 162 13.90 4.43 12.23
CA LYS A 162 13.34 4.10 13.52
C LYS A 162 11.87 3.73 13.40
N ILE A 163 11.45 2.70 14.14
CA ILE A 163 10.07 2.20 14.13
C ILE A 163 9.52 2.21 15.54
N PHE A 164 8.31 2.73 15.72
CA PHE A 164 7.62 2.71 17.00
C PHE A 164 6.21 2.11 16.90
N ASP A 165 5.85 1.32 17.89
CA ASP A 165 4.48 0.82 18.10
C ASP A 165 4.21 0.73 19.60
N LEU A 166 2.96 0.92 20.03
CA LEU A 166 2.55 0.79 21.43
C LEU A 166 2.79 -0.63 21.99
N ASN A 167 2.80 -1.62 21.14
CA ASN A 167 3.16 -2.99 21.49
C ASN A 167 4.66 -3.20 21.21
N GLU A 168 5.47 -3.17 22.26
CA GLU A 168 6.94 -3.25 22.17
C GLU A 168 7.40 -4.58 21.52
N GLU A 169 6.78 -5.71 21.87
CA GLU A 169 7.16 -7.02 21.31
C GLU A 169 6.88 -7.07 19.82
N ARG A 170 5.71 -6.58 19.40
CA ARG A 170 5.34 -6.48 17.97
C ARG A 170 6.27 -5.53 17.22
N CYS A 171 6.65 -4.41 17.84
CA CYS A 171 7.58 -3.45 17.26
C CYS A 171 8.94 -4.08 16.99
N LYS A 172 9.51 -4.78 17.98
CA LYS A 172 10.80 -5.48 17.86
C LYS A 172 10.77 -6.56 16.79
N ALA A 173 9.76 -7.43 16.85
CA ALA A 173 9.59 -8.50 15.87
C ALA A 173 9.47 -7.96 14.44
N PHE A 174 8.69 -6.90 14.25
CA PHE A 174 8.53 -6.25 12.95
C PHE A 174 9.85 -5.61 12.46
N ALA A 175 10.59 -4.92 13.32
CA ALA A 175 11.88 -4.33 12.94
C ALA A 175 12.90 -5.40 12.52
N GLU A 176 12.97 -6.51 13.23
CA GLU A 176 13.85 -7.65 12.90
C GLU A 176 13.47 -8.33 11.58
N GLU A 177 12.18 -8.51 11.32
CA GLU A 177 11.66 -9.04 10.06
C GLU A 177 12.00 -8.11 8.90
N MET A 178 11.69 -6.83 9.03
CA MET A 178 11.93 -5.83 7.99
C MET A 178 13.42 -5.59 7.74
N GLN A 179 14.28 -5.68 8.75
CA GLN A 179 15.74 -5.62 8.56
C GLN A 179 16.23 -6.71 7.60
N LYS A 180 15.64 -7.90 7.65
CA LYS A 180 15.97 -9.02 6.75
C LYS A 180 15.35 -8.82 5.37
N GLU A 181 14.04 -8.53 5.32
CA GLU A 181 13.31 -8.43 4.05
C GLU A 181 13.77 -7.24 3.20
N GLN A 182 14.12 -6.12 3.85
CA GLN A 182 14.50 -4.88 3.18
C GLN A 182 16.02 -4.66 3.12
N ALA A 183 16.83 -5.68 3.39
CA ALA A 183 18.28 -5.61 3.37
C ALA A 183 18.86 -5.04 2.06
N LYS A 184 18.16 -5.25 0.94
CA LYS A 184 18.52 -4.71 -0.38
C LYS A 184 18.67 -3.19 -0.44
N TYR A 185 18.03 -2.46 0.48
CA TYR A 185 18.10 -0.98 0.54
C TYR A 185 19.26 -0.46 1.37
N GLY A 186 19.89 -1.31 2.20
CA GLY A 186 21.09 -0.99 2.97
C GLY A 186 20.88 -0.10 4.20
N ALA A 187 19.64 0.20 4.56
CA ALA A 187 19.30 0.97 5.76
C ALA A 187 19.31 0.08 7.02
N THR A 188 19.68 0.66 8.16
CA THR A 188 19.50 0.03 9.47
C THR A 188 18.07 0.30 9.95
N ILE A 189 17.33 -0.75 10.32
CA ILE A 189 15.95 -0.65 10.80
C ILE A 189 15.93 -1.07 12.26
N ILE A 190 15.56 -0.14 13.16
CA ILE A 190 15.62 -0.36 14.60
C ILE A 190 14.31 0.05 15.30
N PRO A 191 13.93 -0.63 16.38
CA PRO A 191 12.82 -0.19 17.20
C PRO A 191 13.22 1.04 18.03
N ALA A 192 12.34 2.03 18.08
CA ALA A 192 12.45 3.20 18.95
C ALA A 192 11.87 2.91 20.33
N LYS A 193 12.34 3.64 21.32
CA LYS A 193 11.89 3.54 22.70
C LYS A 193 10.45 4.07 22.89
N ASP A 194 10.16 5.20 22.25
CA ASP A 194 8.88 5.88 22.29
C ASP A 194 8.67 6.69 21.00
N SER A 195 7.53 7.38 20.86
CA SER A 195 7.22 8.16 19.67
C SER A 195 8.16 9.34 19.46
N ASP A 196 8.63 9.96 20.54
CA ASP A 196 9.52 11.13 20.46
C ASP A 196 10.92 10.70 20.00
N ASP A 197 11.48 9.63 20.58
CA ASP A 197 12.71 9.01 20.09
C ASP A 197 12.59 8.56 18.63
N CYS A 198 11.41 8.06 18.23
CA CYS A 198 11.19 7.61 16.87
C CYS A 198 11.35 8.74 15.84
N ILE A 199 10.81 9.91 16.12
CA ILE A 199 10.81 11.05 15.20
C ILE A 199 12.02 11.98 15.34
N GLU A 200 12.82 11.80 16.38
CA GLU A 200 14.00 12.64 16.63
C GLU A 200 14.97 12.60 15.45
N ASP A 201 15.31 13.77 14.93
CA ASP A 201 16.16 13.96 13.73
C ASP A 201 15.67 13.29 12.45
N ALA A 202 14.42 12.86 12.37
CA ALA A 202 13.89 12.23 11.18
C ALA A 202 13.70 13.22 10.02
N ASP A 203 14.21 12.87 8.84
CA ASP A 203 13.98 13.62 7.61
C ASP A 203 12.61 13.29 6.98
N LEU A 204 12.15 12.04 7.17
CA LEU A 204 10.87 11.52 6.67
C LEU A 204 10.12 10.84 7.80
N ILE A 205 8.86 11.20 7.98
CA ILE A 205 7.99 10.61 8.99
C ILE A 205 6.75 10.04 8.32
N ILE A 206 6.35 8.84 8.71
CA ILE A 206 5.06 8.26 8.33
C ILE A 206 4.35 7.66 9.55
N THR A 207 3.04 7.91 9.62
CA THR A 207 2.18 7.32 10.65
C THR A 207 1.21 6.35 10.01
N VAL A 208 1.17 5.10 10.50
CA VAL A 208 0.39 3.98 9.95
C VAL A 208 -0.45 3.35 11.07
N THR A 209 -1.16 4.20 11.80
CA THR A 209 -1.94 3.78 12.97
C THR A 209 -3.43 4.10 12.81
N PRO A 210 -4.34 3.35 13.42
CA PRO A 210 -5.75 3.69 13.53
C PRO A 210 -6.04 4.66 14.68
N SER A 211 -5.01 5.28 15.30
CA SER A 211 -5.18 6.16 16.45
C SER A 211 -6.09 7.35 16.12
N PRO A 212 -7.12 7.62 16.92
CA PRO A 212 -7.95 8.80 16.77
C PRO A 212 -7.31 10.07 17.38
N LYS A 213 -6.13 9.93 18.00
CA LYS A 213 -5.39 11.02 18.64
C LYS A 213 -4.03 11.18 17.96
N PRO A 214 -3.40 12.37 18.05
CA PRO A 214 -2.02 12.55 17.61
C PRO A 214 -1.10 11.50 18.27
N VAL A 215 -0.18 10.96 17.49
CA VAL A 215 0.77 9.92 17.94
C VAL A 215 2.13 10.49 18.33
N PHE A 216 2.35 11.76 18.07
CA PHE A 216 3.47 12.57 18.56
C PHE A 216 3.03 14.05 18.57
N PHE A 217 3.79 14.87 19.27
CA PHE A 217 3.59 16.33 19.35
C PHE A 217 4.82 17.02 18.75
N GLY A 218 4.57 18.06 17.94
CA GLY A 218 5.61 18.88 17.34
C GLY A 218 6.02 20.04 18.21
#